data_83e78074d07afdc4cb7518a13d6c1e05
#
_entry.id   83e78074d07afdc4cb7518a13d6c1e05
#
_cell.length_a   1.000
_cell.length_b   1.000
_cell.length_c   1.000
_cell.angle_alpha   90.00
_cell.angle_beta   90.00
_cell.angle_gamma   90.00
#
_symmetry.space_group_name_H-M   'P 1'
#
loop_
_entity.id
_entity.type
_entity.pdbx_description
1 polymer ?
#
loop_
_entity_poly.entity_id
_entity_poly.type
_entity_poly.pdbx_seq_one_letter_code
_entity_poly.pdbx_strand_id
1 'polypeptide(L)'
;MFGKYYILNNNIKNLREFDDNIIKGRNTIYEVLKVERGVPLLLEDHIKRLRSTSKLTNLEIWLEESFIEESIKKLIEKNQVEQGSLKFLLNFENKDFICYFEGITFPSEEDFKEGVSTALYNKERENPNAKVLNQEF
;
A
#
# COMPACT_ATOMS: atom_id res chain seq x y z
N MET A 1 5.73 9.69 0.21
CA MET A 1 4.99 9.57 -1.06
C MET A 1 5.74 10.25 -2.18
N PHE A 2 5.65 9.71 -3.37
CA PHE A 2 6.22 10.34 -4.55
C PHE A 2 5.28 10.21 -5.75
N GLY A 3 5.61 10.91 -6.85
CA GLY A 3 4.74 11.03 -8.01
C GLY A 3 3.90 12.29 -7.94
N LYS A 4 3.01 12.44 -8.91
CA LYS A 4 2.13 13.61 -9.01
C LYS A 4 0.70 13.33 -8.59
N TYR A 5 0.29 12.06 -8.63
CA TYR A 5 -1.10 11.65 -8.48
C TYR A 5 -1.25 10.50 -7.50
N TYR A 6 -2.42 10.44 -6.89
CA TYR A 6 -2.90 9.30 -6.14
C TYR A 6 -4.35 9.00 -6.54
N ILE A 7 -4.85 7.85 -6.12
CA ILE A 7 -6.25 7.50 -6.37
C ILE A 7 -6.99 7.47 -5.04
N LEU A 8 -8.14 8.13 -5.04
CA LEU A 8 -9.13 8.02 -3.98
C LEU A 8 -10.43 7.54 -4.63
N ASN A 9 -10.81 6.32 -4.32
CA ASN A 9 -11.97 5.65 -4.93
C ASN A 9 -11.83 5.64 -6.46
N ASN A 10 -12.74 6.23 -7.19
CA ASN A 10 -12.70 6.30 -8.66
C ASN A 10 -11.91 7.50 -9.21
N ASN A 11 -11.38 8.34 -8.33
CA ASN A 11 -10.83 9.62 -8.75
C ASN A 11 -9.32 9.64 -8.70
N ILE A 12 -8.70 10.06 -9.79
CA ILE A 12 -7.28 10.39 -9.81
C ILE A 12 -7.17 11.83 -9.31
N LYS A 13 -6.42 12.02 -8.24
CA LYS A 13 -6.23 13.33 -7.62
C LYS A 13 -4.78 13.74 -7.61
N ASN A 14 -4.54 15.05 -7.54
CA ASN A 14 -3.21 15.58 -7.38
C ASN A 14 -2.69 15.28 -5.98
N LEU A 15 -1.43 14.89 -5.87
CA LEU A 15 -0.82 14.54 -4.59
C LEU A 15 -0.81 15.70 -3.60
N ARG A 16 -0.89 16.94 -4.08
CA ARG A 16 -1.00 18.14 -3.23
C ARG A 16 -2.30 18.18 -2.43
N GLU A 17 -3.33 17.49 -2.91
CA GLU A 17 -4.64 17.44 -2.25
C GLU A 17 -4.75 16.29 -1.24
N PHE A 18 -3.65 15.53 -1.06
CA PHE A 18 -3.66 14.37 -0.18
C PHE A 18 -3.84 14.78 1.27
N ASP A 19 -4.86 14.20 1.90
CA ASP A 19 -5.17 14.40 3.31
C ASP A 19 -4.76 13.15 4.09
N ASP A 20 -3.81 13.29 5.00
CA ASP A 20 -3.32 12.18 5.82
C ASP A 20 -4.42 11.54 6.67
N ASN A 21 -5.50 12.25 6.93
CA ASN A 21 -6.61 11.69 7.72
C ASN A 21 -7.33 10.54 7.02
N ILE A 22 -7.29 10.48 5.70
CA ILE A 22 -7.96 9.41 4.95
C ILE A 22 -7.27 8.05 5.13
N ILE A 23 -5.99 8.05 5.47
CA ILE A 23 -5.24 6.81 5.72
C ILE A 23 -5.17 6.44 7.20
N LYS A 24 -5.69 7.30 8.06
CA LYS A 24 -5.79 7.04 9.50
C LYS A 24 -7.16 6.46 9.80
N GLY A 25 -7.18 5.54 10.73
CA GLY A 25 -8.44 4.97 11.17
C GLY A 25 -8.27 3.51 11.56
N ARG A 26 -9.27 3.03 12.27
CA ARG A 26 -9.38 1.62 12.62
C ARG A 26 -9.93 0.86 11.42
N ASN A 27 -9.75 -0.44 11.41
CA ASN A 27 -10.28 -1.29 10.36
C ASN A 27 -9.81 -0.88 8.96
N THR A 28 -8.51 -0.62 8.83
CA THR A 28 -7.86 -0.36 7.56
C THR A 28 -6.89 -1.48 7.25
N ILE A 29 -7.06 -2.12 6.12
CA ILE A 29 -6.12 -3.14 5.63
C ILE A 29 -5.36 -2.58 4.42
N TYR A 30 -4.14 -3.06 4.23
CA TYR A 30 -3.27 -2.53 3.19
C TYR A 30 -2.39 -3.58 2.57
N GLU A 31 -1.90 -3.28 1.39
CA GLU A 31 -0.87 -4.04 0.70
C GLU A 31 0.16 -3.09 0.10
N VAL A 32 1.41 -3.53 0.08
CA VAL A 32 2.51 -2.81 -0.59
C VAL A 32 3.10 -3.76 -1.61
N LEU A 33 3.17 -3.31 -2.85
CA LEU A 33 3.75 -4.10 -3.92
C LEU A 33 4.84 -3.32 -4.66
N LYS A 34 5.73 -4.06 -5.27
CA LYS A 34 6.81 -3.49 -6.07
C LYS A 34 6.33 -3.31 -7.51
N VAL A 35 6.66 -2.16 -8.07
CA VAL A 35 6.49 -1.89 -9.49
C VAL A 35 7.86 -1.89 -10.13
N GLU A 36 8.02 -2.64 -11.21
CA GLU A 36 9.28 -2.73 -11.95
C GLU A 36 8.98 -2.75 -13.43
N ARG A 37 9.67 -1.89 -14.17
CA ARG A 37 9.43 -1.68 -15.61
C ARG A 37 7.96 -1.36 -15.92
N GLY A 38 7.32 -0.61 -15.03
CA GLY A 38 5.91 -0.25 -15.17
C GLY A 38 4.93 -1.38 -14.88
N VAL A 39 5.39 -2.50 -14.35
CA VAL A 39 4.57 -3.68 -14.08
C VAL A 39 4.47 -3.92 -12.57
N PRO A 40 3.24 -4.06 -12.03
CA PRO A 40 3.08 -4.43 -10.62
C PRO A 40 3.43 -5.90 -10.43
N LEU A 41 4.45 -6.18 -9.63
CA LEU A 41 4.92 -7.52 -9.40
C LEU A 41 4.04 -8.28 -8.41
N LEU A 42 3.76 -9.54 -8.70
CA LEU A 42 3.01 -10.45 -7.83
C LEU A 42 1.65 -9.89 -7.42
N LEU A 43 1.01 -9.17 -8.34
CA LEU A 43 -0.28 -8.52 -8.05
C LEU A 43 -1.33 -9.54 -7.58
N GLU A 44 -1.43 -10.69 -8.24
CA GLU A 44 -2.38 -11.74 -7.86
C GLU A 44 -2.15 -12.26 -6.45
N ASP A 45 -0.89 -12.42 -6.04
CA ASP A 45 -0.54 -12.88 -4.69
C ASP A 45 -0.91 -11.83 -3.65
N HIS A 46 -0.71 -10.54 -3.96
CA HIS A 46 -1.12 -9.46 -3.07
C HIS A 46 -2.64 -9.41 -2.91
N ILE A 47 -3.38 -9.63 -3.99
CA ILE A 47 -4.85 -9.69 -3.95
C ILE A 47 -5.32 -10.90 -3.11
N LYS A 48 -4.66 -12.03 -3.26
CA LYS A 48 -4.97 -13.22 -2.43
C LYS A 48 -4.75 -12.95 -0.95
N ARG A 49 -3.65 -12.29 -0.61
CA ARG A 49 -3.35 -11.92 0.77
C ARG A 49 -4.36 -10.91 1.30
N LEU A 50 -4.79 -9.96 0.47
CA LEU A 50 -5.84 -9.03 0.83
C LEU A 50 -7.13 -9.75 1.21
N ARG A 51 -7.53 -10.75 0.42
CA ARG A 51 -8.71 -11.58 0.74
C ARG A 51 -8.53 -12.37 2.04
N SER A 52 -7.33 -12.90 2.24
CA SER A 52 -7.00 -13.63 3.46
C SER A 52 -7.08 -12.72 4.69
N THR A 53 -6.53 -11.52 4.59
CA THR A 53 -6.62 -10.51 5.64
C THR A 53 -8.07 -10.14 5.95
N SER A 54 -8.87 -9.97 4.91
CA SER A 54 -10.31 -9.70 5.05
C SER A 54 -11.02 -10.78 5.87
N LYS A 55 -10.75 -12.04 5.55
CA LYS A 55 -11.33 -13.17 6.30
C LYS A 55 -10.87 -13.22 7.74
N LEU A 56 -9.58 -13.02 7.99
CA LEU A 56 -9.01 -13.05 9.35
C LEU A 56 -9.52 -11.93 10.23
N THR A 57 -9.88 -10.81 9.64
CA THR A 57 -10.34 -9.62 10.38
C THR A 57 -11.86 -9.46 10.38
N ASN A 58 -12.59 -10.32 9.67
CA ASN A 58 -14.04 -10.22 9.48
C ASN A 58 -14.47 -8.89 8.84
N LEU A 59 -13.62 -8.34 7.99
CA LEU A 59 -13.90 -7.11 7.23
C LEU A 59 -14.21 -7.50 5.78
N GLU A 60 -15.45 -7.33 5.36
CA GLU A 60 -15.89 -7.72 4.01
C GLU A 60 -15.49 -6.68 2.97
N ILE A 61 -14.72 -7.10 1.96
CA ILE A 61 -14.30 -6.23 0.88
C ILE A 61 -15.50 -5.88 0.00
N TRP A 62 -15.74 -4.58 -0.21
CA TRP A 62 -16.87 -4.07 -1.01
C TRP A 62 -16.49 -3.84 -2.48
N LEU A 63 -15.22 -4.02 -2.84
CA LEU A 63 -14.70 -3.76 -4.18
C LEU A 63 -14.44 -5.06 -4.92
N GLU A 64 -14.63 -5.02 -6.23
CA GLU A 64 -14.22 -6.12 -7.09
C GLU A 64 -12.69 -6.09 -7.29
N GLU A 65 -12.09 -7.26 -7.44
CA GLU A 65 -10.65 -7.36 -7.66
C GLU A 65 -10.23 -6.65 -8.95
N SER A 66 -11.04 -6.72 -9.99
CA SER A 66 -10.78 -6.03 -11.24
C SER A 66 -10.66 -4.52 -11.07
N PHE A 67 -11.47 -3.94 -10.19
CA PHE A 67 -11.39 -2.51 -9.86
C PHE A 67 -10.04 -2.15 -9.25
N ILE A 68 -9.58 -2.96 -8.31
CA ILE A 68 -8.29 -2.75 -7.65
C ILE A 68 -7.14 -2.87 -8.64
N GLU A 69 -7.16 -3.91 -9.48
CA GLU A 69 -6.13 -4.15 -10.49
C GLU A 69 -6.06 -3.02 -11.52
N GLU A 70 -7.21 -2.59 -12.02
CA GLU A 70 -7.28 -1.50 -13.00
C GLU A 70 -6.83 -0.17 -12.40
N SER A 71 -7.19 0.10 -11.14
CA SER A 71 -6.76 1.30 -10.43
C SER A 71 -5.24 1.35 -10.28
N ILE A 72 -4.63 0.23 -9.93
CA ILE A 72 -3.18 0.13 -9.80
C ILE A 72 -2.49 0.42 -11.13
N LYS A 73 -2.95 -0.22 -12.20
CA LYS A 73 -2.39 -0.03 -13.55
C LYS A 73 -2.56 1.42 -14.02
N LYS A 74 -3.72 2.00 -13.77
CA LYS A 74 -4.01 3.38 -14.13
C LYS A 74 -3.09 4.36 -13.40
N LEU A 75 -2.84 4.13 -12.11
CA LEU A 75 -1.94 5.00 -11.34
C LEU A 75 -0.50 4.90 -11.81
N ILE A 76 -0.02 3.69 -12.11
CA ILE A 76 1.31 3.48 -12.67
C ILE A 76 1.48 4.27 -13.97
N GLU A 77 0.51 4.14 -14.86
CA GLU A 77 0.52 4.83 -16.16
C GLU A 77 0.46 6.35 -16.00
N LYS A 78 -0.43 6.83 -15.14
CA LYS A 78 -0.62 8.27 -14.93
C LYS A 78 0.60 8.95 -14.35
N ASN A 79 1.29 8.30 -13.41
CA ASN A 79 2.52 8.80 -12.81
C ASN A 79 3.76 8.51 -13.64
N GLN A 80 3.64 7.70 -14.68
CA GLN A 80 4.77 7.28 -15.53
C GLN A 80 5.91 6.67 -14.70
N VAL A 81 5.55 5.87 -13.71
CA VAL A 81 6.53 5.23 -12.83
C VAL A 81 6.99 3.92 -13.42
N GLU A 82 8.29 3.78 -13.61
CA GLU A 82 8.89 2.53 -14.06
C GLU A 82 9.28 1.64 -12.88
N GLN A 83 9.70 2.26 -11.77
CA GLN A 83 10.19 1.53 -10.61
C GLN A 83 9.77 2.23 -9.33
N GLY A 84 9.22 1.46 -8.39
CA GLY A 84 8.80 2.03 -7.11
C GLY A 84 8.00 1.06 -6.25
N SER A 85 7.59 1.52 -5.08
CA SER A 85 6.68 0.82 -4.19
C SER A 85 5.32 1.49 -4.21
N LEU A 86 4.30 0.70 -4.50
CA LEU A 86 2.92 1.17 -4.53
C LEU A 86 2.19 0.58 -3.33
N LYS A 87 1.49 1.45 -2.61
CA LYS A 87 0.66 1.05 -1.48
C LYS A 87 -0.80 1.32 -1.79
N PHE A 88 -1.64 0.36 -1.46
CA PHE A 88 -3.07 0.60 -1.51
C PHE A 88 -3.72 0.15 -0.20
N LEU A 89 -4.76 0.88 0.18
CA LEU A 89 -5.45 0.70 1.45
C LEU A 89 -6.95 0.62 1.22
N LEU A 90 -7.60 -0.19 2.05
CA LEU A 90 -9.06 -0.21 2.15
C LEU A 90 -9.44 0.22 3.56
N ASN A 91 -10.04 1.40 3.66
CA ASN A 91 -10.57 1.91 4.92
C ASN A 91 -12.03 1.48 5.03
N PHE A 92 -12.31 0.53 5.91
CA PHE A 92 -13.64 -0.07 6.04
C PHE A 92 -14.63 0.82 6.80
N GLU A 93 -14.14 1.76 7.59
CA GLU A 93 -15.03 2.69 8.30
C GLU A 93 -15.72 3.65 7.34
N ASN A 94 -14.96 4.22 6.42
CA ASN A 94 -15.45 5.19 5.45
C ASN A 94 -15.74 4.58 4.08
N LYS A 95 -15.36 3.33 3.88
CA LYS A 95 -15.39 2.64 2.58
C LYS A 95 -14.62 3.41 1.52
N ASP A 96 -13.39 3.78 1.86
CA ASP A 96 -12.47 4.45 0.93
C ASP A 96 -11.37 3.50 0.47
N PHE A 97 -11.11 3.55 -0.82
CA PHE A 97 -9.97 2.91 -1.45
C PHE A 97 -8.95 3.97 -1.80
N ILE A 98 -7.73 3.82 -1.30
CA ILE A 98 -6.64 4.77 -1.52
C ILE A 98 -5.45 4.04 -2.13
N CYS A 99 -4.85 4.61 -3.15
CA CYS A 99 -3.69 4.03 -3.81
C CYS A 99 -2.68 5.13 -4.13
N TYR A 100 -1.44 4.92 -3.71
CA TYR A 100 -0.37 5.90 -3.93
C TYR A 100 0.99 5.24 -3.95
N PHE A 101 1.99 5.95 -4.44
CA PHE A 101 3.37 5.51 -4.40
C PHE A 101 4.04 5.97 -3.11
N GLU A 102 4.66 5.04 -2.40
CA GLU A 102 5.47 5.37 -1.23
C GLU A 102 6.85 5.83 -1.66
N GLY A 103 7.44 6.73 -0.89
CA GLY A 103 8.83 7.09 -1.07
C GLY A 103 9.73 5.90 -0.75
N ILE A 104 10.68 5.63 -1.62
CA ILE A 104 11.65 4.56 -1.41
C ILE A 104 12.95 5.18 -0.93
N THR A 105 13.46 4.67 0.17
CA THR A 105 14.79 5.02 0.65
C THR A 105 15.74 3.88 0.26
N PHE A 106 16.66 4.18 -0.65
CA PHE A 106 17.71 3.23 -1.00
C PHE A 106 18.90 3.41 -0.07
N PRO A 107 19.55 2.31 0.37
CA PRO A 107 20.79 2.42 1.12
C PRO A 107 21.85 3.15 0.32
N SER A 108 22.64 3.98 0.98
CA SER A 108 23.79 4.65 0.35
C SER A 108 24.90 3.62 0.07
N GLU A 109 25.90 4.01 -0.73
CA GLU A 109 27.06 3.14 -0.93
C GLU A 109 27.78 2.82 0.38
N GLU A 110 27.80 3.79 1.29
CA GLU A 110 28.38 3.61 2.61
C GLU A 110 27.63 2.55 3.42
N ASP A 111 26.31 2.57 3.37
CA ASP A 111 25.45 1.58 4.03
C ASP A 111 25.71 0.16 3.50
N PHE A 112 25.94 0.02 2.20
CA PHE A 112 26.28 -1.27 1.62
C PHE A 112 27.64 -1.78 2.06
N LYS A 113 28.60 -0.89 2.28
CA LYS A 113 29.96 -1.27 2.70
C LYS A 113 30.07 -1.60 4.18
N GLU A 114 29.41 -0.81 5.02
CA GLU A 114 29.53 -0.89 6.48
C GLU A 114 28.36 -1.61 7.14
N GLY A 115 27.30 -1.85 6.39
CA GLY A 115 26.06 -2.41 6.92
C GLY A 115 25.22 -1.34 7.61
N VAL A 116 24.01 -1.71 8.00
CA VAL A 116 23.06 -0.84 8.65
C VAL A 116 22.81 -1.34 10.07
N SER A 117 22.87 -0.44 11.05
CA SER A 117 22.55 -0.78 12.44
C SER A 117 21.07 -1.15 12.56
N THR A 118 20.81 -2.27 13.18
CA THR A 118 19.45 -2.74 13.44
C THR A 118 19.26 -3.00 14.92
N ALA A 119 18.03 -2.84 15.38
CA ALA A 119 17.66 -3.17 16.75
C ALA A 119 16.53 -4.19 16.74
N LEU A 120 16.61 -5.15 17.66
CA LEU A 120 15.53 -6.11 17.84
C LEU A 120 14.37 -5.42 18.58
N TYR A 121 13.19 -5.55 17.98
CA TYR A 121 11.96 -5.08 18.60
C TYR A 121 11.05 -6.27 18.84
N ASN A 122 10.89 -6.63 20.12
CA ASN A 122 10.15 -7.82 20.52
C ASN A 122 8.68 -7.46 20.78
N LYS A 123 7.90 -7.46 19.70
CA LYS A 123 6.46 -7.25 19.79
C LYS A 123 5.75 -8.13 18.77
N GLU A 124 4.71 -8.79 19.20
CA GLU A 124 3.89 -9.62 18.34
C GLU A 124 2.63 -8.86 17.97
N ARG A 125 2.27 -8.87 16.68
CA ARG A 125 1.02 -8.28 16.22
C ARG A 125 -0.15 -9.21 16.56
N GLU A 126 -1.28 -8.61 16.88
CA GLU A 126 -2.55 -9.31 16.87
C GLU A 126 -2.82 -9.79 15.45
N ASN A 127 -3.11 -11.04 15.22
CA ASN A 127 -3.24 -11.63 13.89
C ASN A 127 -2.03 -11.34 12.98
N PRO A 128 -0.84 -11.93 13.25
CA PRO A 128 0.38 -11.60 12.49
C PRO A 128 0.31 -11.93 11.00
N ASN A 129 -0.62 -12.78 10.58
CA ASN A 129 -0.85 -13.11 9.16
C ASN A 129 -1.77 -12.13 8.44
N ALA A 130 -2.35 -11.18 9.16
CA ALA A 130 -3.24 -10.16 8.59
C ALA A 130 -2.48 -8.85 8.39
N LYS A 131 -2.65 -8.24 7.21
CA LYS A 131 -1.99 -7.00 6.85
C LYS A 131 -2.88 -5.80 7.23
N VAL A 132 -2.91 -5.49 8.53
CA VAL A 132 -3.72 -4.42 9.10
C VAL A 132 -2.83 -3.24 9.45
N LEU A 133 -3.31 -2.04 9.14
CA LEU A 133 -2.61 -0.80 9.49
C LEU A 133 -2.72 -0.60 11.01
N ASN A 134 -1.58 -0.66 11.69
CA ASN A 134 -1.49 -0.45 13.12
C ASN A 134 -0.57 0.73 13.40
N GLN A 135 -1.16 1.84 13.82
CA GLN A 135 -0.43 3.10 14.05
C GLN A 135 0.38 3.07 15.35
N GLU A 136 0.09 2.17 16.28
CA GLU A 136 0.82 2.02 17.53
C GLU A 136 2.08 1.14 17.37
N PHE A 137 2.14 0.41 16.30
CA PHE A 137 3.27 -0.46 15.98
C PHE A 137 4.36 0.37 15.31
#